data_77c6241987eacfa00fc64c31f93a5313
#
_entry.id   77c6241987eacfa00fc64c31f93a5313
#
_cell.length_a   1.000
_cell.length_b   1.000
_cell.length_c   1.000
_cell.angle_alpha   90.00
_cell.angle_beta   90.00
_cell.angle_gamma   90.00
#
_symmetry.space_group_name_H-M   'P 1'
#
loop_
_entity.id
_entity.type
_entity.pdbx_description
1 polymer ?
#
loop_
_entity_poly.entity_id
_entity_poly.type
_entity_poly.pdbx_seq_one_letter_code
_entity_poly.pdbx_strand_id
1 'polypeptide(L)'
;MPASPHGTVVSLPTLADVEGYERREPATWKHITAGYPRFVRNALVSQAAQQAAQQFGRSGSLFPLASRRAADRILAWAHVTDAHVDPVGDWVLVSFPEGPASEPFAKFVQHTGALISSRQAEAHLAGRSADSAETARALEQVRAVLSPYLASVKPADILVALAGMNAVAAGIAAVNDVQRPRGKRVWIQLGWLYVDSTRLFEKATDTQHVFVPDVTDIGAVERLLPQGDVAGVFTE
;
A
#
# COMPACT_ATOMS: atom_id res chain seq x y z
N MET A 1 -13.77 -17.84 -13.05
CA MET A 1 -12.71 -17.32 -12.13
C MET A 1 -11.75 -18.45 -11.80
N PRO A 2 -10.44 -18.20 -11.67
CA PRO A 2 -9.54 -19.27 -11.25
C PRO A 2 -9.94 -19.81 -9.88
N ALA A 3 -9.88 -21.13 -9.72
CA ALA A 3 -10.25 -21.82 -8.48
C ALA A 3 -9.22 -21.61 -7.34
N SER A 4 -8.32 -20.63 -7.47
CA SER A 4 -7.29 -20.34 -6.48
C SER A 4 -7.81 -19.36 -5.41
N PRO A 5 -7.58 -19.61 -4.11
CA PRO A 5 -7.93 -18.67 -3.05
C PRO A 5 -7.15 -17.35 -3.14
N HIS A 6 -6.10 -17.32 -3.96
CA HIS A 6 -5.27 -16.13 -4.26
C HIS A 6 -5.68 -15.43 -5.56
N GLY A 7 -6.67 -15.96 -6.27
CA GLY A 7 -7.18 -15.35 -7.50
C GLY A 7 -7.80 -13.99 -7.21
N THR A 8 -7.60 -13.04 -8.15
CA THR A 8 -8.20 -11.71 -8.08
C THR A 8 -9.00 -11.42 -9.33
N VAL A 9 -10.11 -10.71 -9.19
CA VAL A 9 -10.87 -10.19 -10.31
C VAL A 9 -10.34 -8.80 -10.64
N VAL A 10 -9.85 -8.64 -11.88
CA VAL A 10 -9.30 -7.37 -12.38
C VAL A 10 -10.11 -6.79 -13.52
N SER A 11 -11.08 -7.56 -14.04
CA SER A 11 -12.02 -7.12 -15.07
C SER A 11 -13.37 -7.80 -14.89
N LEU A 12 -14.42 -7.14 -15.33
CA LEU A 12 -15.78 -7.65 -15.32
C LEU A 12 -16.25 -7.88 -16.76
N PRO A 13 -17.05 -8.95 -17.02
CA PRO A 13 -17.36 -9.39 -18.39
C PRO A 13 -18.14 -8.37 -19.22
N THR A 14 -19.08 -7.63 -18.61
CA THR A 14 -19.96 -6.71 -19.30
C THR A 14 -20.02 -5.34 -18.58
N LEU A 15 -20.49 -4.32 -19.31
CA LEU A 15 -20.72 -3.00 -18.72
C LEU A 15 -21.76 -3.05 -17.58
N ALA A 16 -22.80 -3.88 -17.74
CA ALA A 16 -23.79 -4.07 -16.68
C ALA A 16 -23.18 -4.64 -15.39
N ASP A 17 -22.21 -5.56 -15.51
CA ASP A 17 -21.47 -6.06 -14.35
C ASP A 17 -20.60 -4.97 -13.71
N VAL A 18 -19.98 -4.09 -14.49
CA VAL A 18 -19.24 -2.93 -13.99
C VAL A 18 -20.17 -1.98 -13.23
N GLU A 19 -21.31 -1.63 -13.80
CA GLU A 19 -22.30 -0.78 -13.15
C GLU A 19 -22.84 -1.41 -11.85
N GLY A 20 -23.16 -2.71 -11.87
CA GLY A 20 -23.61 -3.45 -10.70
C GLY A 20 -22.52 -3.54 -9.61
N TYR A 21 -21.25 -3.64 -10.00
CA TYR A 21 -20.12 -3.59 -9.08
C TYR A 21 -20.01 -2.23 -8.40
N GLU A 22 -20.03 -1.15 -9.17
CA GLU A 22 -19.92 0.22 -8.65
C GLU A 22 -21.10 0.59 -7.74
N ARG A 23 -22.31 0.15 -8.10
CA ARG A 23 -23.53 0.34 -7.29
C ARG A 23 -23.65 -0.61 -6.11
N ARG A 24 -22.70 -1.55 -5.96
CA ARG A 24 -22.71 -2.62 -4.93
C ARG A 24 -23.98 -3.47 -4.98
N GLU A 25 -24.49 -3.76 -6.17
CA GLU A 25 -25.68 -4.56 -6.34
C GLU A 25 -25.46 -6.01 -5.85
N PRO A 26 -26.33 -6.55 -4.98
CA PRO A 26 -26.15 -7.90 -4.43
C PRO A 26 -26.11 -8.98 -5.53
N ALA A 27 -26.83 -8.76 -6.64
CA ALA A 27 -26.84 -9.67 -7.78
C ALA A 27 -25.47 -9.83 -8.45
N THR A 28 -24.69 -8.75 -8.51
CA THR A 28 -23.32 -8.75 -9.04
C THR A 28 -22.33 -9.22 -7.97
N TRP A 29 -22.40 -8.67 -6.76
CA TRP A 29 -21.45 -8.93 -5.70
C TRP A 29 -21.44 -10.38 -5.21
N LYS A 30 -22.55 -11.12 -5.26
CA LYS A 30 -22.59 -12.55 -4.91
C LYS A 30 -21.64 -13.41 -5.76
N HIS A 31 -21.24 -12.95 -6.94
CA HIS A 31 -20.31 -13.64 -7.83
C HIS A 31 -18.85 -13.22 -7.66
N ILE A 32 -18.59 -12.17 -6.86
CA ILE A 32 -17.27 -11.61 -6.63
C ILE A 32 -16.71 -12.20 -5.33
N THR A 33 -16.13 -13.38 -5.44
CA THR A 33 -15.50 -14.08 -4.29
C THR A 33 -14.07 -13.63 -4.02
N ALA A 34 -13.43 -12.96 -5.00
CA ALA A 34 -12.09 -12.42 -4.89
C ALA A 34 -12.00 -11.14 -5.72
N GLY A 35 -12.02 -10.00 -5.08
CA GLY A 35 -11.84 -8.69 -5.71
C GLY A 35 -10.37 -8.31 -5.78
N TYR A 36 -10.11 -7.14 -6.37
CA TYR A 36 -8.77 -6.56 -6.37
C TYR A 36 -8.34 -6.28 -4.92
N PRO A 37 -7.17 -6.77 -4.46
CA PRO A 37 -6.84 -6.88 -3.03
C PRO A 37 -6.89 -5.56 -2.24
N ARG A 38 -6.69 -4.42 -2.90
CA ARG A 38 -6.77 -3.11 -2.25
C ARG A 38 -8.20 -2.66 -1.99
N PHE A 39 -9.15 -3.04 -2.85
CA PHE A 39 -10.56 -2.66 -2.73
C PHE A 39 -11.39 -3.69 -1.96
N VAL A 40 -11.04 -4.97 -2.11
CA VAL A 40 -11.72 -6.07 -1.45
C VAL A 40 -10.68 -6.90 -0.71
N ARG A 41 -10.76 -6.89 0.60
CA ARG A 41 -9.86 -7.71 1.42
C ARG A 41 -10.09 -9.18 1.12
N ASN A 42 -9.03 -9.90 0.81
CA ASN A 42 -9.08 -11.35 0.59
C ASN A 42 -9.59 -12.08 1.85
N ALA A 43 -10.37 -13.13 1.67
CA ALA A 43 -10.97 -13.89 2.77
C ALA A 43 -9.91 -14.46 3.73
N LEU A 44 -8.77 -14.98 3.21
CA LEU A 44 -7.66 -15.47 4.04
C LEU A 44 -7.05 -14.35 4.89
N VAL A 45 -6.90 -13.14 4.33
CA VAL A 45 -6.39 -11.97 5.07
C VAL A 45 -7.34 -11.58 6.20
N SER A 46 -8.64 -11.64 5.97
CA SER A 46 -9.65 -11.39 7.00
C SER A 46 -9.64 -12.46 8.09
N GLN A 47 -9.51 -13.73 7.72
CA GLN A 47 -9.43 -14.85 8.66
C GLN A 47 -8.17 -14.77 9.54
N ALA A 48 -7.02 -14.48 8.93
CA ALA A 48 -5.76 -14.28 9.67
C ALA A 48 -5.86 -13.13 10.67
N ALA A 49 -6.47 -12.01 10.28
CA ALA A 49 -6.70 -10.89 11.19
C ALA A 49 -7.62 -11.26 12.36
N GLN A 50 -8.69 -12.02 12.09
CA GLN A 50 -9.61 -12.49 13.14
C GLN A 50 -8.95 -13.48 14.09
N GLN A 51 -8.17 -14.44 13.58
CA GLN A 51 -7.44 -15.40 14.40
C GLN A 51 -6.43 -14.68 15.32
N ALA A 52 -5.66 -13.75 14.78
CA ALA A 52 -4.73 -12.95 15.57
C ALA A 52 -5.48 -12.09 16.60
N ALA A 53 -6.60 -11.48 16.24
CA ALA A 53 -7.41 -10.70 17.16
C ALA A 53 -7.91 -11.54 18.34
N GLN A 54 -8.36 -12.77 18.09
CA GLN A 54 -8.74 -13.71 19.15
C GLN A 54 -7.57 -14.04 20.08
N GLN A 55 -6.38 -14.29 19.51
CA GLN A 55 -5.18 -14.59 20.28
C GLN A 55 -4.78 -13.44 21.23
N PHE A 56 -4.95 -12.19 20.82
CA PHE A 56 -4.59 -11.02 21.62
C PHE A 56 -5.77 -10.37 22.35
N GLY A 57 -6.97 -10.96 22.28
CA GLY A 57 -8.19 -10.39 22.90
C GLY A 57 -8.57 -9.04 22.31
N ARG A 58 -8.43 -8.87 20.99
CA ARG A 58 -8.73 -7.62 20.27
C ARG A 58 -10.10 -7.66 19.60
N SER A 59 -10.70 -6.48 19.46
CA SER A 59 -11.96 -6.27 18.75
C SER A 59 -11.97 -4.92 18.03
N GLY A 60 -13.08 -4.60 17.33
CA GLY A 60 -13.21 -3.36 16.58
C GLY A 60 -12.62 -3.43 15.16
N SER A 61 -11.98 -2.38 14.72
CA SER A 61 -11.31 -2.31 13.42
C SER A 61 -10.00 -3.10 13.44
N LEU A 62 -9.84 -4.06 12.53
CA LEU A 62 -8.70 -4.99 12.48
C LEU A 62 -7.96 -4.86 11.15
N PHE A 63 -6.67 -4.54 11.19
CA PHE A 63 -5.84 -4.37 10.00
C PHE A 63 -4.53 -5.18 10.12
N PRO A 64 -4.39 -6.27 9.36
CA PRO A 64 -3.15 -7.04 9.29
C PRO A 64 -2.18 -6.34 8.33
N LEU A 65 -1.16 -5.70 8.86
CA LEU A 65 -0.21 -4.90 8.11
C LEU A 65 1.14 -5.60 7.99
N ALA A 66 1.78 -5.43 6.85
CA ALA A 66 3.01 -6.12 6.48
C ALA A 66 4.24 -5.76 7.34
N SER A 67 4.19 -4.64 8.08
CA SER A 67 5.29 -4.27 8.97
C SER A 67 4.86 -3.29 10.07
N ARG A 68 5.57 -3.30 11.18
CA ARG A 68 5.42 -2.33 12.26
C ARG A 68 5.63 -0.90 11.78
N ARG A 69 6.62 -0.66 10.94
CA ARG A 69 6.91 0.67 10.40
C ARG A 69 5.76 1.23 9.55
N ALA A 70 5.11 0.36 8.74
CA ALA A 70 3.92 0.76 7.99
C ALA A 70 2.76 1.12 8.95
N ALA A 71 2.55 0.31 9.98
CA ALA A 71 1.53 0.56 11.00
C ALA A 71 1.73 1.92 11.69
N ASP A 72 2.94 2.19 12.20
CA ASP A 72 3.25 3.44 12.90
C ASP A 72 3.01 4.67 12.00
N ARG A 73 3.37 4.59 10.72
CA ARG A 73 3.12 5.68 9.75
C ARG A 73 1.64 5.90 9.49
N ILE A 74 0.87 4.83 9.33
CA ILE A 74 -0.56 4.93 9.05
C ILE A 74 -1.32 5.43 10.28
N LEU A 75 -0.96 4.99 11.47
CA LEU A 75 -1.53 5.47 12.73
C LEU A 75 -1.28 6.97 12.93
N ALA A 76 -0.05 7.41 12.71
CA ALA A 76 0.29 8.83 12.79
C ALA A 76 -0.50 9.67 11.78
N TRP A 77 -0.63 9.17 10.54
CA TRP A 77 -1.35 9.86 9.50
C TRP A 77 -2.86 9.93 9.77
N ALA A 78 -3.46 8.84 10.24
CA ALA A 78 -4.90 8.77 10.54
C ALA A 78 -5.25 9.39 11.92
N HIS A 79 -4.25 9.91 12.66
CA HIS A 79 -4.40 10.45 14.01
C HIS A 79 -5.05 9.47 15.00
N VAL A 80 -4.75 8.18 14.85
CA VAL A 80 -5.23 7.12 15.76
C VAL A 80 -4.24 6.94 16.89
N THR A 81 -4.65 7.23 18.12
CA THR A 81 -3.79 7.23 19.31
C THR A 81 -4.07 6.07 20.27
N ASP A 82 -5.26 5.46 20.17
CA ASP A 82 -5.75 4.39 21.03
C ASP A 82 -5.65 3.00 20.39
N ALA A 83 -4.74 2.84 19.43
CA ALA A 83 -4.52 1.59 18.74
C ALA A 83 -3.58 0.65 19.48
N HIS A 84 -3.85 -0.63 19.38
CA HIS A 84 -2.89 -1.69 19.68
C HIS A 84 -2.18 -2.14 18.42
N VAL A 85 -0.89 -2.44 18.53
CA VAL A 85 -0.07 -2.97 17.43
C VAL A 85 0.62 -4.23 17.94
N ASP A 86 -0.01 -5.37 17.68
CA ASP A 86 0.42 -6.67 18.18
C ASP A 86 1.29 -7.38 17.10
N PRO A 87 2.48 -7.88 17.46
CA PRO A 87 3.34 -8.60 16.53
C PRO A 87 2.79 -10.00 16.26
N VAL A 88 2.72 -10.39 14.98
CA VAL A 88 2.23 -11.70 14.52
C VAL A 88 3.25 -12.29 13.54
N GLY A 89 4.30 -12.90 14.05
CA GLY A 89 5.39 -13.41 13.21
C GLY A 89 6.10 -12.29 12.45
N ASP A 90 5.99 -12.31 11.11
CA ASP A 90 6.60 -11.35 10.19
C ASP A 90 5.69 -10.14 9.82
N TRP A 91 4.51 -10.05 10.44
CA TRP A 91 3.56 -8.97 10.24
C TRP A 91 3.00 -8.45 11.57
N VAL A 92 2.13 -7.45 11.55
CA VAL A 92 1.50 -6.89 12.75
C VAL A 92 -0.01 -6.76 12.58
N LEU A 93 -0.74 -7.02 13.65
CA LEU A 93 -2.16 -6.69 13.74
C LEU A 93 -2.30 -5.29 14.35
N VAL A 94 -2.89 -4.36 13.62
CA VAL A 94 -3.37 -3.10 14.17
C VAL A 94 -4.83 -3.25 14.53
N SER A 95 -5.21 -2.90 15.76
CA SER A 95 -6.59 -2.91 16.21
C SER A 95 -6.90 -1.66 17.03
N PHE A 96 -8.11 -1.11 16.84
CA PHE A 96 -8.62 0.04 17.60
C PHE A 96 -10.16 0.02 17.57
N PRO A 97 -10.84 0.76 18.50
CA PRO A 97 -12.29 0.84 18.51
C PRO A 97 -12.85 1.31 17.16
N GLU A 98 -13.96 0.71 16.74
CA GLU A 98 -14.64 1.16 15.54
C GLU A 98 -15.19 2.57 15.72
N GLY A 99 -14.97 3.44 14.73
CA GLY A 99 -15.34 4.84 14.84
C GLY A 99 -14.92 5.69 13.65
N PRO A 100 -14.94 7.03 13.78
CA PRO A 100 -14.67 7.96 12.68
C PRO A 100 -13.29 7.78 12.02
N ALA A 101 -12.30 7.25 12.74
CA ALA A 101 -10.96 7.00 12.23
C ALA A 101 -10.87 5.73 11.36
N SER A 102 -11.85 4.81 11.44
CA SER A 102 -11.77 3.51 10.75
C SER A 102 -11.74 3.64 9.23
N GLU A 103 -12.58 4.51 8.66
CA GLU A 103 -12.60 4.72 7.21
C GLU A 103 -11.35 5.45 6.69
N PRO A 104 -10.89 6.57 7.26
CA PRO A 104 -9.63 7.20 6.86
C PRO A 104 -8.45 6.24 6.95
N PHE A 105 -8.34 5.44 8.02
CA PHE A 105 -7.30 4.44 8.17
C PHE A 105 -7.37 3.38 7.06
N ALA A 106 -8.54 2.82 6.79
CA ALA A 106 -8.74 1.84 5.73
C ALA A 106 -8.37 2.41 4.35
N LYS A 107 -8.74 3.66 4.07
CA LYS A 107 -8.36 4.34 2.82
C LYS A 107 -6.85 4.51 2.69
N PHE A 108 -6.16 4.85 3.76
CA PHE A 108 -4.71 4.99 3.69
C PHE A 108 -4.00 3.64 3.55
N VAL A 109 -4.50 2.60 4.22
CA VAL A 109 -4.03 1.22 4.01
C VAL A 109 -4.22 0.81 2.54
N GLN A 110 -5.36 1.15 1.93
CA GLN A 110 -5.63 0.93 0.52
C GLN A 110 -4.60 1.65 -0.39
N HIS A 111 -4.36 2.95 -0.17
CA HIS A 111 -3.44 3.74 -1.01
C HIS A 111 -1.97 3.32 -0.85
N THR A 112 -1.58 2.85 0.32
CA THR A 112 -0.20 2.41 0.58
C THR A 112 0.06 0.95 0.22
N GLY A 113 -0.99 0.15 -0.04
CA GLY A 113 -0.85 -1.29 -0.27
C GLY A 113 -0.21 -2.05 0.89
N ALA A 114 -0.44 -1.61 2.13
CA ALA A 114 0.27 -2.08 3.32
C ALA A 114 -0.29 -3.37 3.94
N LEU A 115 -1.38 -3.95 3.42
CA LEU A 115 -1.92 -5.24 3.90
C LEU A 115 -0.94 -6.38 3.62
N ILE A 116 -0.98 -7.41 4.48
CA ILE A 116 -0.32 -8.69 4.17
C ILE A 116 -0.92 -9.32 2.91
N SER A 117 -0.13 -10.12 2.22
CA SER A 117 -0.62 -10.88 1.07
C SER A 117 -1.52 -12.05 1.52
N SER A 118 -2.39 -12.52 0.60
CA SER A 118 -3.18 -13.72 0.85
C SER A 118 -2.31 -14.97 1.11
N ARG A 119 -1.10 -15.02 0.56
CA ARG A 119 -0.14 -16.10 0.79
C ARG A 119 0.48 -16.05 2.19
N GLN A 120 0.82 -14.85 2.69
CA GLN A 120 1.25 -14.69 4.09
C GLN A 120 0.12 -15.07 5.05
N ALA A 121 -1.11 -14.64 4.75
CA ALA A 121 -2.27 -15.01 5.55
C ALA A 121 -2.50 -16.53 5.56
N GLU A 122 -2.42 -17.20 4.41
CA GLU A 122 -2.54 -18.67 4.33
C GLU A 122 -1.44 -19.37 5.13
N ALA A 123 -0.20 -18.91 5.00
CA ALA A 123 0.92 -19.48 5.76
C ALA A 123 0.69 -19.35 7.27
N HIS A 124 0.25 -18.18 7.73
CA HIS A 124 -0.10 -17.95 9.14
C HIS A 124 -1.22 -18.88 9.61
N LEU A 125 -2.32 -18.98 8.86
CA LEU A 125 -3.45 -19.85 9.19
C LEU A 125 -3.07 -21.33 9.24
N ALA A 126 -2.07 -21.73 8.45
CA ALA A 126 -1.51 -23.08 8.44
C ALA A 126 -0.40 -23.30 9.49
N GLY A 127 -0.14 -22.33 10.38
CA GLY A 127 0.93 -22.41 11.38
C GLY A 127 2.34 -22.43 10.80
N ARG A 128 2.53 -21.95 9.56
CA ARG A 128 3.82 -21.89 8.89
C ARG A 128 4.44 -20.49 9.06
N SER A 129 5.71 -20.44 9.39
CA SER A 129 6.51 -19.21 9.38
C SER A 129 7.29 -19.09 8.07
N ALA A 130 7.60 -17.85 7.68
CA ALA A 130 8.51 -17.62 6.56
C ALA A 130 9.92 -18.12 6.89
N ASP A 131 10.53 -18.88 5.98
CA ASP A 131 11.95 -19.19 6.06
C ASP A 131 12.75 -17.97 5.53
N SER A 132 13.52 -17.36 6.42
CA SER A 132 14.33 -16.19 6.09
C SER A 132 15.40 -16.49 5.04
N ALA A 133 15.97 -17.70 5.03
CA ALA A 133 16.98 -18.12 4.06
C ALA A 133 16.34 -18.37 2.68
N GLU A 134 15.17 -18.96 2.63
CA GLU A 134 14.42 -19.13 1.39
C GLU A 134 13.99 -17.78 0.82
N THR A 135 13.48 -16.88 1.66
CA THR A 135 13.11 -15.51 1.27
C THR A 135 14.30 -14.74 0.69
N ALA A 136 15.48 -14.84 1.33
CA ALA A 136 16.69 -14.18 0.84
C ALA A 136 17.10 -14.74 -0.54
N ARG A 137 17.10 -16.08 -0.71
CA ARG A 137 17.39 -16.70 -2.02
C ARG A 137 16.38 -16.27 -3.11
N ALA A 138 15.10 -16.20 -2.80
CA ALA A 138 14.07 -15.76 -3.72
C ALA A 138 14.29 -14.29 -4.14
N LEU A 139 14.64 -13.42 -3.22
CA LEU A 139 14.97 -12.01 -3.52
C LEU A 139 16.18 -11.89 -4.43
N GLU A 140 17.25 -12.67 -4.19
CA GLU A 140 18.42 -12.69 -5.08
C GLU A 140 18.06 -13.18 -6.49
N GLN A 141 17.22 -14.19 -6.62
CA GLN A 141 16.73 -14.66 -7.92
C GLN A 141 15.93 -13.55 -8.65
N VAL A 142 15.04 -12.84 -7.96
CA VAL A 142 14.28 -11.71 -8.55
C VAL A 142 15.25 -10.62 -9.00
N ARG A 143 16.24 -10.24 -8.19
CA ARG A 143 17.25 -9.26 -8.54
C ARG A 143 18.05 -9.68 -9.77
N ALA A 144 18.48 -10.95 -9.84
CA ALA A 144 19.21 -11.49 -10.97
C ALA A 144 18.40 -11.41 -12.28
N VAL A 145 17.09 -11.69 -12.22
CA VAL A 145 16.19 -11.58 -13.38
C VAL A 145 15.99 -10.11 -13.81
N LEU A 146 15.92 -9.18 -12.89
CA LEU A 146 15.71 -7.76 -13.18
C LEU A 146 16.98 -7.01 -13.63
N SER A 147 18.16 -7.42 -13.16
CA SER A 147 19.43 -6.72 -13.41
C SER A 147 19.71 -6.45 -14.89
N PRO A 148 19.48 -7.37 -15.84
CA PRO A 148 19.72 -7.09 -17.28
C PRO A 148 18.89 -5.92 -17.82
N TYR A 149 17.72 -5.66 -17.25
CA TYR A 149 16.83 -4.57 -17.66
C TYR A 149 17.13 -3.24 -16.94
N LEU A 150 17.97 -3.28 -15.91
CA LEU A 150 18.34 -2.15 -15.05
C LEU A 150 19.86 -1.93 -15.06
N ALA A 151 20.46 -1.86 -16.25
CA ALA A 151 21.91 -1.90 -16.47
C ALA A 151 22.71 -0.83 -15.68
N SER A 152 22.09 0.28 -15.29
CA SER A 152 22.72 1.35 -14.50
C SER A 152 22.53 1.18 -12.97
N VAL A 153 21.79 0.16 -12.52
CA VAL A 153 21.43 -0.07 -11.12
C VAL A 153 22.19 -1.30 -10.61
N LYS A 154 22.86 -1.17 -9.47
CA LYS A 154 23.47 -2.35 -8.83
C LYS A 154 22.39 -3.29 -8.30
N PRO A 155 22.57 -4.63 -8.40
CA PRO A 155 21.55 -5.56 -7.88
C PRO A 155 21.17 -5.32 -6.42
N ALA A 156 22.11 -4.89 -5.58
CA ALA A 156 21.86 -4.57 -4.18
C ALA A 156 20.91 -3.35 -3.98
N ASP A 157 20.84 -2.46 -4.97
CA ASP A 157 19.99 -1.26 -4.93
C ASP A 157 18.59 -1.53 -5.47
N ILE A 158 18.32 -2.76 -5.95
CA ILE A 158 16.98 -3.20 -6.37
C ILE A 158 16.20 -3.63 -5.13
N LEU A 159 15.23 -2.81 -4.72
CA LEU A 159 14.34 -3.10 -3.59
C LEU A 159 13.02 -3.67 -4.11
N VAL A 160 12.60 -4.80 -3.54
CA VAL A 160 11.35 -5.46 -3.91
C VAL A 160 10.31 -5.20 -2.83
N ALA A 161 9.13 -4.76 -3.23
CA ALA A 161 8.00 -4.48 -2.36
C ALA A 161 6.84 -5.47 -2.61
N LEU A 162 5.89 -5.55 -1.69
CA LEU A 162 4.73 -6.46 -1.78
C LEU A 162 3.81 -6.14 -2.97
N ALA A 163 3.73 -4.87 -3.34
CA ALA A 163 2.86 -4.39 -4.43
C ALA A 163 3.40 -3.06 -4.97
N GLY A 164 2.98 -2.66 -6.17
CA GLY A 164 3.37 -1.39 -6.78
C GLY A 164 3.10 -0.19 -5.87
N MET A 165 1.88 -0.07 -5.33
CA MET A 165 1.56 1.02 -4.40
C MET A 165 2.39 0.99 -3.11
N ASN A 166 2.79 -0.20 -2.65
CA ASN A 166 3.69 -0.31 -1.51
C ASN A 166 5.10 0.22 -1.84
N ALA A 167 5.59 -0.04 -3.06
CA ALA A 167 6.85 0.54 -3.54
C ALA A 167 6.78 2.07 -3.65
N VAL A 168 5.71 2.61 -4.25
CA VAL A 168 5.47 4.06 -4.37
C VAL A 168 5.43 4.71 -2.98
N ALA A 169 4.62 4.18 -2.07
CA ALA A 169 4.50 4.73 -0.72
C ALA A 169 5.82 4.66 0.07
N ALA A 170 6.59 3.58 -0.09
CA ALA A 170 7.91 3.44 0.53
C ALA A 170 8.92 4.44 -0.02
N GLY A 171 8.93 4.66 -1.34
CA GLY A 171 9.79 5.65 -2.00
C GLY A 171 9.49 7.08 -1.55
N ILE A 172 8.22 7.48 -1.56
CA ILE A 172 7.78 8.79 -1.05
C ILE A 172 8.17 8.96 0.42
N ALA A 173 7.95 7.93 1.23
CA ALA A 173 8.29 7.98 2.65
C ALA A 173 9.79 8.11 2.89
N ALA A 174 10.63 7.40 2.12
CA ALA A 174 12.09 7.48 2.23
C ALA A 174 12.61 8.87 1.84
N VAL A 175 12.08 9.45 0.76
CA VAL A 175 12.41 10.83 0.35
C VAL A 175 11.99 11.83 1.44
N ASN A 176 10.78 11.70 1.98
CA ASN A 176 10.32 12.56 3.06
C ASN A 176 11.21 12.47 4.30
N ASP A 177 11.64 11.27 4.71
CA ASP A 177 12.53 11.08 5.87
C ASP A 177 13.86 11.85 5.69
N VAL A 178 14.36 11.97 4.45
CA VAL A 178 15.60 12.70 4.13
C VAL A 178 15.36 14.20 3.95
N GLN A 179 14.27 14.60 3.34
CA GLN A 179 14.06 15.98 2.88
C GLN A 179 13.37 16.87 3.93
N ARG A 180 12.47 16.32 4.75
CA ARG A 180 11.79 17.10 5.79
C ARG A 180 12.71 17.75 6.82
N PRO A 181 13.76 17.09 7.34
CA PRO A 181 14.73 17.75 8.22
C PRO A 181 15.47 18.91 7.55
N ARG A 182 15.50 18.95 6.20
CA ARG A 182 16.08 20.02 5.40
C ARG A 182 15.08 21.14 5.06
N GLY A 183 13.87 21.09 5.61
CA GLY A 183 12.81 22.06 5.34
C GLY A 183 12.06 21.85 4.02
N LYS A 184 12.38 20.77 3.27
CA LYS A 184 11.79 20.52 1.96
C LYS A 184 10.51 19.69 2.11
N ARG A 185 9.38 20.24 1.67
CA ARG A 185 8.04 19.66 1.86
C ARG A 185 7.18 19.67 0.60
N VAL A 186 7.61 20.36 -0.47
CA VAL A 186 6.85 20.46 -1.70
C VAL A 186 7.11 19.23 -2.57
N TRP A 187 6.04 18.56 -2.98
CA TRP A 187 6.07 17.53 -3.99
C TRP A 187 5.45 18.05 -5.29
N ILE A 188 6.18 17.95 -6.39
CA ILE A 188 5.68 18.25 -7.71
C ILE A 188 5.20 16.96 -8.34
N GLN A 189 3.90 16.87 -8.61
CA GLN A 189 3.33 15.85 -9.47
C GLN A 189 3.46 16.33 -10.92
N LEU A 190 4.22 15.60 -11.72
CA LEU A 190 4.41 15.90 -13.13
C LEU A 190 3.59 14.93 -13.98
N GLY A 191 2.55 15.47 -14.65
CA GLY A 191 1.61 14.67 -15.41
C GLY A 191 0.57 13.94 -14.58
N TRP A 192 -0.22 13.11 -15.26
CA TRP A 192 -1.26 12.28 -14.65
C TRP A 192 -0.64 11.02 -14.06
N LEU A 193 -0.88 10.80 -12.79
CA LEU A 193 -0.47 9.60 -12.07
C LEU A 193 -1.63 8.63 -11.92
N TYR A 194 -1.32 7.41 -11.53
CA TYR A 194 -2.32 6.49 -11.02
C TYR A 194 -3.07 7.12 -9.84
N VAL A 195 -4.37 6.90 -9.77
CA VAL A 195 -5.26 7.60 -8.82
C VAL A 195 -4.79 7.48 -7.36
N ASP A 196 -4.31 6.31 -6.95
CA ASP A 196 -3.85 6.12 -5.58
C ASP A 196 -2.50 6.80 -5.30
N SER A 197 -1.62 6.93 -6.30
CA SER A 197 -0.38 7.72 -6.18
C SER A 197 -0.70 9.20 -5.94
N THR A 198 -1.63 9.78 -6.71
CA THR A 198 -2.12 11.14 -6.47
C THR A 198 -2.70 11.30 -5.07
N ARG A 199 -3.49 10.33 -4.59
CA ARG A 199 -4.09 10.37 -3.25
C ARG A 199 -3.07 10.34 -2.12
N LEU A 200 -1.91 9.72 -2.31
CA LEU A 200 -0.82 9.77 -1.32
C LEU A 200 -0.29 11.19 -1.13
N PHE A 201 -0.16 11.98 -2.20
CA PHE A 201 0.28 13.37 -2.12
C PHE A 201 -0.80 14.29 -1.54
N GLU A 202 -2.04 14.18 -2.00
CA GLU A 202 -3.16 15.01 -1.56
C GLU A 202 -3.46 14.86 -0.07
N LYS A 203 -3.25 13.66 0.49
CA LYS A 203 -3.58 13.34 1.87
C LYS A 203 -2.41 13.44 2.84
N ALA A 204 -1.20 13.62 2.36
CA ALA A 204 -0.06 13.82 3.22
C ALA A 204 -0.14 15.22 3.85
N THR A 205 -0.59 15.29 5.10
CA THR A 205 -0.94 16.54 5.81
C THR A 205 0.23 17.49 6.04
N ASP A 206 1.43 17.02 5.93
CA ASP A 206 2.67 17.77 6.17
C ASP A 206 3.51 17.99 4.90
N THR A 207 2.92 17.74 3.74
CA THR A 207 3.50 18.02 2.42
C THR A 207 2.59 18.96 1.64
N GLN A 208 3.19 19.81 0.83
CA GLN A 208 2.50 20.61 -0.16
C GLN A 208 2.56 19.87 -1.49
N HIS A 209 1.42 19.67 -2.12
CA HIS A 209 1.30 19.02 -3.42
C HIS A 209 1.04 20.07 -4.49
N VAL A 210 1.91 20.10 -5.50
CA VAL A 210 1.79 20.97 -6.67
C VAL A 210 1.62 20.09 -7.90
N PHE A 211 0.54 20.26 -8.64
CA PHE A 211 0.23 19.50 -9.85
C PHE A 211 0.61 20.30 -11.09
N VAL A 212 1.52 19.77 -11.91
CA VAL A 212 1.90 20.26 -13.23
C VAL A 212 1.38 19.28 -14.28
N PRO A 213 0.22 19.54 -14.91
CA PRO A 213 -0.47 18.59 -15.78
C PRO A 213 0.27 18.35 -17.11
N ASP A 214 0.96 19.35 -17.62
CA ASP A 214 1.74 19.24 -18.87
C ASP A 214 3.18 18.87 -18.57
N VAL A 215 3.56 17.64 -18.91
CA VAL A 215 4.92 17.12 -18.71
C VAL A 215 5.99 17.85 -19.54
N THR A 216 5.58 18.64 -20.54
CA THR A 216 6.46 19.43 -21.40
C THR A 216 6.65 20.85 -20.89
N ASP A 217 5.88 21.31 -19.91
CA ASP A 217 6.04 22.65 -19.29
C ASP A 217 7.22 22.64 -18.28
N ILE A 218 8.42 22.57 -18.85
CA ILE A 218 9.66 22.64 -18.05
C ILE A 218 9.73 23.96 -17.28
N GLY A 219 9.21 25.06 -17.86
CA GLY A 219 9.20 26.37 -17.23
C GLY A 219 8.35 26.40 -15.93
N ALA A 220 7.27 25.61 -15.84
CA ALA A 220 6.52 25.47 -14.59
C ALA A 220 7.39 24.84 -13.49
N VAL A 221 8.13 23.77 -13.82
CA VAL A 221 9.04 23.09 -12.87
C VAL A 221 10.18 24.02 -12.47
N GLU A 222 10.82 24.71 -13.43
CA GLU A 222 11.93 25.64 -13.19
C GLU A 222 11.55 26.81 -12.28
N ARG A 223 10.30 27.28 -12.31
CA ARG A 223 9.81 28.32 -11.39
C ARG A 223 9.66 27.84 -9.94
N LEU A 224 9.44 26.55 -9.72
CA LEU A 224 9.26 25.96 -8.38
C LEU A 224 10.59 25.60 -7.72
N LEU A 225 11.58 25.13 -8.47
CA LEU A 225 12.87 24.65 -7.94
C LEU A 225 13.66 25.70 -7.12
N PRO A 226 13.75 27.00 -7.54
CA PRO A 226 14.53 28.00 -6.83
C PRO A 226 14.02 28.35 -5.44
N GLN A 227 12.79 27.99 -5.10
CA GLN A 227 12.23 28.20 -3.76
C GLN A 227 12.96 27.38 -2.69
N GLY A 228 13.67 26.31 -3.10
CA GLY A 228 14.53 25.52 -2.23
C GLY A 228 13.81 24.55 -1.31
N ASP A 229 12.47 24.48 -1.35
CA ASP A 229 11.59 23.70 -0.49
C ASP A 229 11.04 22.42 -1.18
N VAL A 230 11.42 22.18 -2.44
CA VAL A 230 11.01 21.00 -3.20
C VAL A 230 11.65 19.73 -2.62
N ALA A 231 10.83 18.81 -2.15
CA ALA A 231 11.23 17.49 -1.65
C ALA A 231 11.50 16.51 -2.80
N GLY A 232 10.68 16.55 -3.84
CA GLY A 232 10.83 15.69 -5.00
C GLY A 232 9.86 16.02 -6.13
N VAL A 233 10.16 15.46 -7.29
CA VAL A 233 9.30 15.44 -8.47
C VAL A 233 8.90 13.99 -8.71
N PHE A 234 7.62 13.74 -8.90
CA PHE A 234 7.09 12.41 -9.13
C PHE A 234 6.32 12.35 -10.46
N THR A 235 6.61 11.34 -11.25
CA THR A 235 5.94 11.03 -12.52
C THR A 235 5.78 9.50 -12.65
N GLU A 236 4.75 9.05 -13.35
CA GLU A 236 4.50 7.63 -13.70
C GLU A 236 4.39 7.45 -15.21
#